data_50e8c0e2ae409e3170989c10298e9caf
#
_entry.id   50e8c0e2ae409e3170989c10298e9caf
#
_cell.length_a   1.000
_cell.length_b   1.000
_cell.length_c   1.000
_cell.angle_alpha   90.00
_cell.angle_beta   90.00
_cell.angle_gamma   90.00
#
_symmetry.space_group_name_H-M   'P 1'
#
loop_
_entity.id
_entity.type
_entity.pdbx_description
1 polymer ?
#
loop_
_entity_poly.entity_id
_entity_poly.type
_entity_poly.pdbx_seq_one_letter_code
_entity_poly.pdbx_strand_id
1 'polypeptide(L)'
;NKIIKISKHFGVSLDALILENDNRIVEEMKGTNQIKPQYANIHDWEFYSSNLLTEYQQSIEEGLDIEAYKDVFLAVSRLPKDERKKKLGDILFDVVISANQKEGYPYIEPSDLETIRNLRTPYSYKKNNTIKLENKIHGAWMGRVCGCLLGKTIEGIRTDELIPFLKETGNYPMHRYILHSDLDKVNLNKYKFGFNSRCYADTANGMPVDDDTNYTVLYQEVIEKYGRDFTPFDVSRAWLAYQPKDAYCTAERVAFCNFVKGYEPPESAIYKNPYREWIGAQIRADYFGYINPGNPVLAAEMAWRDASISHTKNGIYGEMFVAAMLAVAAETNNIKDIILGGLAEIPHTSRLYKEIISVLDGFEDGISQSECFKAIHKKFDEHIAHDWCHTISNAMIVAASLLYGQGDYGKSICIAVEAGFDTDCNGATVGSVLGMANGIDSIPDYWTKPINDILHTSIFGVNTVKISDRVKLTLEHIK
;
A
#
# COMPACT_ATOMS: atom_id res chain seq x y z
N ASN A 1 13.67 -11.66 35.19
CA ASN A 1 14.83 -12.42 34.65
C ASN A 1 15.00 -12.30 33.12
N LYS A 2 14.00 -11.82 32.35
CA LYS A 2 14.11 -11.57 30.90
C LYS A 2 15.04 -10.37 30.61
N ILE A 3 14.94 -9.30 31.40
CA ILE A 3 15.78 -8.10 31.28
C ILE A 3 17.27 -8.43 31.55
N ILE A 4 17.53 -9.37 32.47
CA ILE A 4 18.89 -9.87 32.73
C ILE A 4 19.48 -10.60 31.51
N LYS A 5 18.64 -11.31 30.73
CA LYS A 5 19.10 -11.95 29.49
C LYS A 5 19.45 -10.93 28.42
N ILE A 6 18.69 -9.85 28.29
CA ILE A 6 18.94 -8.74 27.35
C ILE A 6 20.24 -8.05 27.73
N SER A 7 20.45 -7.69 29.01
CA SER A 7 21.67 -7.11 29.53
C SER A 7 22.90 -7.96 29.21
N LYS A 8 22.82 -9.28 29.42
CA LYS A 8 23.92 -10.21 29.12
C LYS A 8 24.18 -10.41 27.64
N HIS A 9 23.14 -10.42 26.82
CA HIS A 9 23.25 -10.64 25.37
C HIS A 9 23.93 -9.45 24.67
N PHE A 10 23.60 -8.23 25.11
CA PHE A 10 24.09 -6.99 24.48
C PHE A 10 25.23 -6.31 25.26
N GLY A 11 25.74 -6.90 26.34
CA GLY A 11 26.83 -6.32 27.13
C GLY A 11 26.46 -4.99 27.83
N VAL A 12 25.17 -4.66 27.96
CA VAL A 12 24.66 -3.43 28.55
C VAL A 12 24.30 -3.72 30.02
N SER A 13 24.73 -2.87 30.95
CA SER A 13 24.42 -3.08 32.38
C SER A 13 22.91 -2.99 32.63
N LEU A 14 22.41 -3.79 33.58
CA LEU A 14 21.01 -3.73 34.04
C LEU A 14 20.61 -2.31 34.45
N ASP A 15 21.54 -1.60 35.09
CA ASP A 15 21.35 -0.23 35.55
C ASP A 15 21.17 0.73 34.36
N ALA A 16 21.87 0.55 33.25
CA ALA A 16 21.70 1.32 32.04
C ALA A 16 20.33 1.07 31.35
N LEU A 17 19.73 -0.11 31.56
CA LEU A 17 18.42 -0.48 31.01
C LEU A 17 17.23 -0.06 31.91
N ILE A 18 17.44 0.09 33.21
CA ILE A 18 16.33 0.19 34.19
C ILE A 18 16.30 1.51 34.97
N LEU A 19 17.42 2.22 35.11
CA LEU A 19 17.46 3.32 36.09
C LEU A 19 17.06 4.69 35.56
N GLU A 20 15.98 5.20 36.16
CA GLU A 20 15.52 6.60 36.06
C GLU A 20 16.49 7.63 36.74
N ASN A 21 17.50 7.19 37.47
CA ASN A 21 18.27 8.06 38.34
C ASN A 21 19.79 7.77 38.38
N ASP A 22 20.46 7.56 37.27
CA ASP A 22 21.91 7.68 37.29
C ASP A 22 22.32 9.13 37.01
N ASN A 23 22.36 9.93 38.08
CA ASN A 23 22.85 11.31 38.04
C ASN A 23 24.25 11.44 37.39
N ARG A 24 25.05 10.36 37.36
CA ARG A 24 26.36 10.34 36.67
C ARG A 24 26.19 10.42 35.16
N ILE A 25 25.23 9.69 34.56
CA ILE A 25 24.96 9.79 33.13
C ILE A 25 24.44 11.20 32.80
N VAL A 26 23.61 11.78 33.67
CA VAL A 26 23.10 13.15 33.50
C VAL A 26 24.21 14.20 33.71
N GLU A 27 25.18 13.97 34.60
CA GLU A 27 26.31 14.88 34.80
C GLU A 27 27.38 14.75 33.71
N GLU A 28 27.70 13.55 33.23
CA GLU A 28 28.55 13.37 32.04
C GLU A 28 27.91 13.98 30.78
N MET A 29 26.58 13.98 30.67
CA MET A 29 25.85 14.63 29.58
C MET A 29 25.82 16.17 29.70
N LYS A 30 25.98 16.73 30.90
CA LYS A 30 26.05 18.20 31.11
C LYS A 30 27.35 18.85 30.63
N GLY A 31 28.41 18.06 30.42
CA GLY A 31 29.72 18.55 30.00
C GLY A 31 30.00 18.58 28.51
N THR A 32 29.12 18.01 27.67
CA THR A 32 29.33 17.98 26.22
C THR A 32 28.29 18.85 25.52
N ASN A 33 28.74 19.84 24.75
CA ASN A 33 27.91 20.56 23.75
C ASN A 33 27.48 19.58 22.64
N GLN A 34 26.71 18.54 22.98
CA GLN A 34 26.22 17.60 21.99
C GLN A 34 25.06 18.25 21.22
N ILE A 35 25.31 18.46 19.93
CA ILE A 35 24.27 18.81 18.99
C ILE A 35 23.34 17.61 18.86
N LYS A 36 22.08 17.76 19.28
CA LYS A 36 21.05 16.71 19.25
C LYS A 36 19.88 17.16 18.40
N PRO A 37 19.22 16.25 17.68
CA PRO A 37 18.00 16.57 16.98
C PRO A 37 16.89 16.91 17.98
N GLN A 38 15.96 17.74 17.54
CA GLN A 38 14.71 17.97 18.26
C GLN A 38 13.76 16.79 17.98
N TYR A 39 13.80 15.74 18.80
CA TYR A 39 13.04 14.52 18.59
C TYR A 39 11.54 14.75 18.39
N ALA A 40 10.95 15.73 19.06
CA ALA A 40 9.54 16.09 18.89
C ALA A 40 9.17 16.51 17.47
N ASN A 41 10.14 17.04 16.71
CA ASN A 41 9.93 17.52 15.34
C ASN A 41 10.18 16.43 14.27
N ILE A 42 10.72 15.27 14.67
CA ILE A 42 10.89 14.14 13.73
C ILE A 42 9.50 13.53 13.49
N HIS A 43 9.12 13.32 12.24
CA HIS A 43 7.87 12.63 11.91
C HIS A 43 7.86 11.20 12.50
N ASP A 44 6.70 10.69 12.94
CA ASP A 44 6.64 9.38 13.58
C ASP A 44 7.08 8.24 12.67
N TRP A 45 6.77 8.30 11.38
CA TRP A 45 7.26 7.31 10.41
C TRP A 45 8.79 7.30 10.26
N GLU A 46 9.46 8.39 10.54
CA GLU A 46 10.93 8.53 10.46
C GLU A 46 11.63 8.16 11.77
N PHE A 47 10.87 7.98 12.84
CA PHE A 47 11.38 7.62 14.15
C PHE A 47 10.98 6.19 14.52
N TYR A 48 11.81 5.22 14.12
CA TYR A 48 11.55 3.78 14.27
C TYR A 48 10.95 3.39 15.62
N SER A 49 11.50 3.96 16.71
CA SER A 49 11.06 3.64 18.06
C SER A 49 9.65 4.13 18.41
N SER A 50 9.02 4.99 17.59
CA SER A 50 7.60 5.30 17.71
C SER A 50 6.69 4.17 17.21
N ASN A 51 7.24 3.26 16.39
CA ASN A 51 6.48 2.25 15.64
C ASN A 51 6.78 0.82 16.10
N LEU A 52 7.27 0.66 17.33
CA LEU A 52 7.69 -0.64 17.86
C LEU A 52 6.56 -1.66 17.97
N LEU A 53 5.32 -1.24 18.15
CA LEU A 53 4.18 -2.17 18.18
C LEU A 53 3.86 -2.68 16.78
N THR A 54 3.95 -1.82 15.77
CA THR A 54 3.85 -2.20 14.35
C THR A 54 4.97 -3.17 13.98
N GLU A 55 6.22 -2.86 14.36
CA GLU A 55 7.36 -3.76 14.13
C GLU A 55 7.16 -5.13 14.78
N TYR A 56 6.69 -5.15 16.04
CA TYR A 56 6.43 -6.39 16.73
C TYR A 56 5.37 -7.22 15.99
N GLN A 57 4.25 -6.60 15.62
CA GLN A 57 3.16 -7.26 14.90
C GLN A 57 3.65 -7.80 13.54
N GLN A 58 4.29 -6.95 12.74
CA GLN A 58 4.88 -7.34 11.46
C GLN A 58 5.83 -8.54 11.60
N SER A 59 6.72 -8.50 12.57
CA SER A 59 7.69 -9.57 12.81
C SER A 59 7.04 -10.89 13.22
N ILE A 60 5.99 -10.85 14.06
CA ILE A 60 5.24 -12.05 14.44
C ILE A 60 4.51 -12.65 13.22
N GLU A 61 3.92 -11.82 12.39
CA GLU A 61 3.23 -12.28 11.18
C GLU A 61 4.16 -12.89 10.15
N GLU A 62 5.39 -12.42 10.07
CA GLU A 62 6.47 -13.02 9.27
C GLU A 62 7.02 -14.32 9.87
N GLY A 63 6.55 -14.72 11.03
CA GLY A 63 6.97 -15.93 11.72
C GLY A 63 8.29 -15.80 12.47
N LEU A 64 8.77 -14.61 12.81
CA LEU A 64 9.99 -14.43 13.59
C LEU A 64 9.79 -14.83 15.06
N ASP A 65 10.77 -15.53 15.63
CA ASP A 65 10.76 -15.98 17.04
C ASP A 65 11.15 -14.85 18.00
N ILE A 66 10.27 -13.86 18.14
CA ILE A 66 10.45 -12.71 19.03
C ILE A 66 9.39 -12.57 20.12
N GLU A 67 8.49 -13.54 20.29
CA GLU A 67 7.41 -13.48 21.29
C GLU A 67 7.90 -13.22 22.71
N ALA A 68 9.07 -13.75 23.05
CA ALA A 68 9.69 -13.54 24.36
C ALA A 68 9.97 -12.07 24.67
N TYR A 69 10.01 -11.20 23.66
CA TYR A 69 10.34 -9.77 23.81
C TYR A 69 9.10 -8.86 23.83
N LYS A 70 7.89 -9.40 23.72
CA LYS A 70 6.63 -8.62 23.67
C LYS A 70 6.55 -7.52 24.71
N ASP A 71 6.80 -7.87 25.96
CA ASP A 71 6.70 -6.91 27.07
C ASP A 71 7.74 -5.79 26.97
N VAL A 72 8.90 -6.06 26.35
CA VAL A 72 9.95 -5.05 26.13
C VAL A 72 9.54 -4.09 25.03
N PHE A 73 9.02 -4.59 23.89
CA PHE A 73 8.46 -3.74 22.84
C PHE A 73 7.38 -2.83 23.40
N LEU A 74 6.45 -3.37 24.18
CA LEU A 74 5.37 -2.59 24.80
C LEU A 74 5.91 -1.55 25.80
N ALA A 75 6.88 -1.89 26.64
CA ALA A 75 7.46 -0.97 27.62
C ALA A 75 8.19 0.19 26.92
N VAL A 76 9.02 -0.09 25.91
CA VAL A 76 9.76 0.93 25.17
C VAL A 76 8.83 1.81 24.31
N SER A 77 7.75 1.24 23.75
CA SER A 77 6.79 2.02 22.96
C SER A 77 6.15 3.17 23.76
N ARG A 78 6.00 3.01 25.08
CA ARG A 78 5.41 4.00 26.01
C ARG A 78 6.37 5.09 26.46
N LEU A 79 7.66 4.98 26.18
CA LEU A 79 8.64 6.01 26.58
C LEU A 79 8.43 7.31 25.78
N PRO A 80 8.81 8.46 26.36
CA PRO A 80 8.88 9.72 25.62
C PRO A 80 9.79 9.60 24.39
N LYS A 81 9.51 10.38 23.36
CA LYS A 81 10.27 10.43 22.10
C LYS A 81 11.57 11.21 22.32
N ASP A 82 12.61 10.50 22.72
CA ASP A 82 13.93 11.03 23.10
C ASP A 82 15.07 10.09 22.68
N GLU A 83 16.31 10.47 23.02
CA GLU A 83 17.53 9.71 22.76
C GLU A 83 17.51 8.31 23.41
N ARG A 84 16.94 8.19 24.62
CA ARG A 84 16.86 6.91 25.34
C ARG A 84 15.93 5.95 24.59
N LYS A 85 14.73 6.42 24.20
CA LYS A 85 13.79 5.63 23.41
C LYS A 85 14.39 5.20 22.09
N LYS A 86 15.17 6.09 21.43
CA LYS A 86 15.90 5.76 20.21
C LYS A 86 16.86 4.62 20.41
N LYS A 87 17.74 4.69 21.42
CA LYS A 87 18.74 3.65 21.70
C LYS A 87 18.12 2.30 22.03
N LEU A 88 17.03 2.30 22.80
CA LEU A 88 16.29 1.07 23.10
C LEU A 88 15.63 0.48 21.86
N GLY A 89 15.09 1.33 20.99
CA GLY A 89 14.56 0.89 19.70
C GLY A 89 15.66 0.32 18.77
N ASP A 90 16.86 0.89 18.79
CA ASP A 90 17.99 0.35 18.03
C ASP A 90 18.33 -1.10 18.50
N ILE A 91 18.32 -1.35 19.81
CA ILE A 91 18.53 -2.69 20.39
C ILE A 91 17.38 -3.66 19.99
N LEU A 92 16.14 -3.18 19.99
CA LEU A 92 15.02 -4.01 19.55
C LEU A 92 15.06 -4.31 18.05
N PHE A 93 15.57 -3.40 17.24
CA PHE A 93 15.83 -3.67 15.83
C PHE A 93 16.88 -4.79 15.66
N ASP A 94 17.96 -4.78 16.45
CA ASP A 94 18.96 -5.85 16.44
C ASP A 94 18.37 -7.20 16.83
N VAL A 95 17.38 -7.22 17.75
CA VAL A 95 16.61 -8.44 18.08
C VAL A 95 15.85 -8.94 16.86
N VAL A 96 15.16 -8.05 16.14
CA VAL A 96 14.36 -8.42 14.96
C VAL A 96 15.23 -9.01 13.85
N ILE A 97 16.33 -8.32 13.46
CA ILE A 97 17.16 -8.76 12.34
C ILE A 97 17.99 -10.01 12.64
N SER A 98 18.20 -10.34 13.92
CA SER A 98 18.91 -11.55 14.36
C SER A 98 17.97 -12.72 14.69
N ALA A 99 16.64 -12.51 14.65
CA ALA A 99 15.67 -13.54 14.97
C ALA A 99 15.59 -14.62 13.88
N ASN A 100 15.48 -15.87 14.31
CA ASN A 100 15.20 -16.97 13.42
C ASN A 100 13.70 -17.05 13.13
N GLN A 101 13.35 -17.66 12.01
CA GLN A 101 11.96 -18.04 11.77
C GLN A 101 11.57 -19.19 12.71
N LYS A 102 10.34 -19.17 13.23
CA LYS A 102 9.79 -20.21 14.09
C LYS A 102 9.75 -21.54 13.36
N GLU A 103 10.08 -22.60 14.09
CA GLU A 103 9.88 -23.97 13.61
C GLU A 103 8.39 -24.18 13.29
N GLY A 104 8.11 -24.76 12.12
CA GLY A 104 6.74 -25.02 11.68
C GLY A 104 5.97 -23.81 11.12
N TYR A 105 6.61 -22.67 10.89
CA TYR A 105 5.96 -21.56 10.18
C TYR A 105 5.51 -22.01 8.78
N PRO A 106 4.20 -21.86 8.44
CA PRO A 106 3.62 -22.58 7.31
C PRO A 106 3.85 -21.94 5.94
N TYR A 107 4.51 -20.77 5.89
CA TYR A 107 4.67 -19.99 4.66
C TYR A 107 6.14 -19.92 4.23
N ILE A 108 6.36 -19.85 2.92
CA ILE A 108 7.67 -19.58 2.32
C ILE A 108 7.53 -18.32 1.48
N GLU A 109 8.15 -17.24 1.93
CA GLU A 109 7.94 -15.88 1.44
C GLU A 109 9.29 -15.19 1.15
N PRO A 110 9.97 -15.56 0.03
CA PRO A 110 11.23 -14.93 -0.36
C PRO A 110 11.00 -13.50 -0.88
N SER A 111 12.02 -12.64 -0.81
CA SER A 111 12.00 -11.30 -1.42
C SER A 111 12.80 -11.22 -2.72
N ASP A 112 13.65 -12.19 -3.03
CA ASP A 112 14.43 -12.24 -4.26
C ASP A 112 13.61 -12.79 -5.44
N LEU A 113 13.79 -12.20 -6.63
CA LEU A 113 12.98 -12.50 -7.80
C LEU A 113 13.13 -13.94 -8.29
N GLU A 114 14.32 -14.53 -8.18
CA GLU A 114 14.58 -15.88 -8.68
C GLU A 114 13.81 -16.91 -7.85
N THR A 115 13.89 -16.81 -6.53
CA THR A 115 13.15 -17.71 -5.62
C THR A 115 11.64 -17.50 -5.72
N ILE A 116 11.17 -16.24 -5.87
CA ILE A 116 9.75 -15.94 -6.15
C ILE A 116 9.30 -16.71 -7.39
N ARG A 117 10.04 -16.60 -8.48
CA ARG A 117 9.72 -17.27 -9.76
C ARG A 117 9.66 -18.78 -9.62
N ASN A 118 10.53 -19.37 -8.83
CA ASN A 118 10.56 -20.83 -8.60
C ASN A 118 9.36 -21.33 -7.79
N LEU A 119 8.69 -20.46 -7.04
CA LEU A 119 7.51 -20.79 -6.22
C LEU A 119 6.18 -20.39 -6.86
N ARG A 120 6.17 -19.98 -8.13
CA ARG A 120 4.95 -19.65 -8.86
C ARG A 120 4.19 -20.90 -9.32
N THR A 121 2.89 -20.74 -9.49
CA THR A 121 2.02 -21.73 -10.12
C THR A 121 1.52 -21.17 -11.45
N PRO A 122 1.98 -21.69 -12.60
CA PRO A 122 1.56 -21.18 -13.91
C PRO A 122 0.04 -21.24 -14.10
N TYR A 123 -0.52 -20.21 -14.70
CA TYR A 123 -1.93 -20.13 -15.05
C TYR A 123 -2.09 -19.75 -16.52
N SER A 124 -3.08 -20.35 -17.19
CA SER A 124 -3.43 -20.06 -18.58
C SER A 124 -4.85 -19.55 -18.67
N TYR A 125 -5.05 -18.45 -19.37
CA TYR A 125 -6.35 -17.84 -19.59
C TYR A 125 -6.66 -17.66 -21.07
N LYS A 126 -7.96 -17.50 -21.39
CA LYS A 126 -8.42 -17.29 -22.76
C LYS A 126 -8.30 -15.83 -23.14
N LYS A 127 -7.49 -15.53 -24.15
CA LYS A 127 -7.41 -14.20 -24.75
C LYS A 127 -8.62 -13.97 -25.66
N ASN A 128 -9.58 -13.22 -25.18
CA ASN A 128 -10.85 -12.98 -25.89
C ASN A 128 -11.28 -11.51 -25.90
N ASN A 129 -10.45 -10.62 -25.38
CA ASN A 129 -10.77 -9.20 -25.30
C ASN A 129 -10.45 -8.49 -26.62
N THR A 130 -11.47 -8.04 -27.33
CA THR A 130 -11.39 -7.39 -28.67
C THR A 130 -11.39 -5.88 -28.64
N ILE A 131 -11.47 -5.27 -27.44
CA ILE A 131 -11.43 -3.82 -27.27
C ILE A 131 -10.05 -3.31 -27.69
N LYS A 132 -10.01 -2.17 -28.40
CA LYS A 132 -8.75 -1.55 -28.84
C LYS A 132 -7.89 -1.16 -27.64
N LEU A 133 -6.58 -1.39 -27.74
CA LEU A 133 -5.65 -1.14 -26.64
C LEU A 133 -5.68 0.33 -26.17
N GLU A 134 -5.78 1.31 -27.07
CA GLU A 134 -5.92 2.71 -26.70
C GLU A 134 -7.13 2.98 -25.79
N ASN A 135 -8.27 2.36 -26.11
CA ASN A 135 -9.49 2.46 -25.29
C ASN A 135 -9.30 1.84 -23.90
N LYS A 136 -8.60 0.70 -23.81
CA LYS A 136 -8.25 0.03 -22.56
C LYS A 136 -7.30 0.86 -21.69
N ILE A 137 -6.21 1.37 -22.28
CA ILE A 137 -5.24 2.22 -21.57
C ILE A 137 -5.92 3.50 -21.05
N HIS A 138 -6.77 4.12 -21.87
CA HIS A 138 -7.56 5.28 -21.44
C HIS A 138 -8.52 4.90 -20.30
N GLY A 139 -9.19 3.74 -20.41
CA GLY A 139 -10.03 3.20 -19.34
C GLY A 139 -9.27 2.96 -18.05
N ALA A 140 -8.07 2.38 -18.12
CA ALA A 140 -7.24 2.11 -16.97
C ALA A 140 -6.80 3.39 -16.23
N TRP A 141 -6.27 4.36 -16.96
CA TRP A 141 -5.90 5.67 -16.40
C TRP A 141 -7.11 6.37 -15.75
N MET A 142 -8.19 6.53 -16.50
CA MET A 142 -9.37 7.24 -16.01
C MET A 142 -10.05 6.46 -14.89
N GLY A 143 -10.13 5.13 -15.02
CA GLY A 143 -10.71 4.27 -14.00
C GLY A 143 -9.97 4.34 -12.67
N ARG A 144 -8.63 4.33 -12.71
CA ARG A 144 -7.80 4.54 -11.52
C ARG A 144 -8.10 5.87 -10.84
N VAL A 145 -8.08 6.95 -11.60
CA VAL A 145 -8.29 8.31 -11.08
C VAL A 145 -9.68 8.50 -10.49
N CYS A 146 -10.73 7.99 -11.16
CA CYS A 146 -12.10 8.08 -10.65
C CYS A 146 -12.31 7.24 -9.37
N GLY A 147 -11.75 6.03 -9.34
CA GLY A 147 -11.82 5.17 -8.15
C GLY A 147 -11.06 5.76 -6.96
N CYS A 148 -9.90 6.35 -7.19
CA CYS A 148 -9.13 7.07 -6.18
C CYS A 148 -9.91 8.27 -5.63
N LEU A 149 -10.50 9.12 -6.48
CA LEU A 149 -11.31 10.26 -6.05
C LEU A 149 -12.49 9.83 -5.17
N LEU A 150 -13.12 8.69 -5.47
CA LEU A 150 -14.22 8.18 -4.66
C LEU A 150 -13.77 7.87 -3.22
N GLY A 151 -12.65 7.18 -3.08
CA GLY A 151 -12.12 6.78 -1.78
C GLY A 151 -11.45 7.91 -1.02
N LYS A 152 -10.71 8.80 -1.72
CA LYS A 152 -9.99 9.93 -1.13
C LYS A 152 -10.85 10.86 -0.27
N THR A 153 -12.11 11.04 -0.65
CA THR A 153 -13.07 11.88 0.11
C THR A 153 -13.19 11.40 1.56
N ILE A 154 -13.08 10.10 1.79
CA ILE A 154 -13.34 9.43 3.07
C ILE A 154 -12.16 8.59 3.56
N GLU A 155 -10.99 8.74 2.97
CA GLU A 155 -9.78 8.06 3.43
C GLU A 155 -9.57 8.27 4.94
N GLY A 156 -9.41 7.16 5.67
CA GLY A 156 -9.24 7.14 7.11
C GLY A 156 -10.53 7.06 7.93
N ILE A 157 -11.73 7.14 7.33
CA ILE A 157 -12.97 6.82 8.04
C ILE A 157 -13.04 5.31 8.30
N ARG A 158 -13.73 4.91 9.36
CA ARG A 158 -14.01 3.49 9.65
C ARG A 158 -15.44 3.14 9.33
N THR A 159 -15.72 1.88 9.06
CA THR A 159 -17.08 1.45 8.63
C THR A 159 -18.15 1.71 9.66
N ASP A 160 -17.82 1.75 10.96
CA ASP A 160 -18.73 2.11 12.03
C ASP A 160 -19.21 3.58 11.97
N GLU A 161 -18.46 4.47 11.30
CA GLU A 161 -18.86 5.84 10.99
C GLU A 161 -19.32 5.98 9.53
N LEU A 162 -18.68 5.30 8.57
CA LEU A 162 -18.99 5.39 7.15
C LEU A 162 -20.41 4.91 6.84
N ILE A 163 -20.79 3.71 7.31
CA ILE A 163 -22.10 3.13 7.00
C ILE A 163 -23.26 3.99 7.52
N PRO A 164 -23.26 4.49 8.78
CA PRO A 164 -24.24 5.47 9.23
C PRO A 164 -24.29 6.74 8.37
N PHE A 165 -23.13 7.29 8.00
CA PHE A 165 -23.07 8.48 7.14
C PHE A 165 -23.70 8.24 5.77
N LEU A 166 -23.38 7.12 5.12
CA LEU A 166 -23.98 6.76 3.82
C LEU A 166 -25.49 6.58 3.90
N LYS A 167 -26.00 6.01 5.00
CA LYS A 167 -27.45 5.88 5.23
C LYS A 167 -28.14 7.23 5.42
N GLU A 168 -27.56 8.12 6.21
CA GLU A 168 -28.13 9.47 6.46
C GLU A 168 -28.13 10.32 5.18
N THR A 169 -27.13 10.14 4.29
CA THR A 169 -27.03 10.87 3.02
C THR A 169 -27.79 10.22 1.86
N GLY A 170 -28.38 9.06 2.08
CA GLY A 170 -29.10 8.30 1.05
C GLY A 170 -28.17 7.69 -0.02
N ASN A 171 -26.93 7.39 0.35
CA ASN A 171 -25.93 6.74 -0.50
C ASN A 171 -25.54 5.33 -0.01
N TYR A 172 -26.45 4.63 0.64
CA TYR A 172 -26.23 3.26 1.10
C TYR A 172 -27.25 2.28 0.48
N PRO A 173 -26.81 1.15 -0.11
CA PRO A 173 -25.43 0.81 -0.46
C PRO A 173 -24.80 1.89 -1.35
N MET A 174 -23.47 2.08 -1.23
CA MET A 174 -22.79 3.13 -2.00
C MET A 174 -23.01 2.92 -3.51
N HIS A 175 -23.39 4.00 -4.21
CA HIS A 175 -23.70 3.95 -5.65
C HIS A 175 -23.31 5.24 -6.39
N ARG A 176 -22.71 6.20 -5.70
CA ARG A 176 -22.28 7.48 -6.24
C ARG A 176 -21.13 8.07 -5.44
N TYR A 177 -20.51 9.10 -5.97
CA TYR A 177 -19.59 9.94 -5.19
C TYR A 177 -20.26 10.49 -3.92
N ILE A 178 -19.46 10.69 -2.89
CA ILE A 178 -19.84 11.52 -1.75
C ILE A 178 -19.66 12.98 -2.16
N LEU A 179 -20.66 13.80 -1.93
CA LEU A 179 -20.69 15.19 -2.36
C LEU A 179 -20.54 16.13 -1.16
N HIS A 180 -19.96 17.31 -1.39
CA HIS A 180 -19.93 18.36 -0.37
C HIS A 180 -21.35 18.70 0.12
N SER A 181 -22.32 18.73 -0.80
CA SER A 181 -23.72 18.94 -0.49
C SER A 181 -24.39 17.84 0.37
N ASP A 182 -23.75 16.68 0.54
CA ASP A 182 -24.22 15.66 1.48
C ASP A 182 -24.00 16.07 2.94
N LEU A 183 -23.03 16.95 3.20
CA LEU A 183 -22.71 17.42 4.56
C LEU A 183 -23.86 18.22 5.17
N ASP A 184 -24.67 18.89 4.33
CA ASP A 184 -25.84 19.66 4.78
C ASP A 184 -26.98 18.76 5.28
N LYS A 185 -26.95 17.47 4.94
CA LYS A 185 -27.99 16.49 5.28
C LYS A 185 -27.79 15.82 6.62
N VAL A 186 -26.57 15.95 7.21
CA VAL A 186 -26.15 15.19 8.39
C VAL A 186 -25.69 16.11 9.51
N ASN A 187 -25.82 15.66 10.74
CA ASN A 187 -25.20 16.32 11.88
C ASN A 187 -23.76 15.83 12.07
N LEU A 188 -22.79 16.56 11.52
CA LEU A 188 -21.38 16.21 11.55
C LEU A 188 -20.78 16.01 12.96
N ASN A 189 -21.37 16.61 14.00
CA ASN A 189 -20.93 16.44 15.38
C ASN A 189 -21.10 15.01 15.93
N LYS A 190 -21.83 14.15 15.21
CA LYS A 190 -21.97 12.73 15.57
C LYS A 190 -20.74 11.91 15.20
N TYR A 191 -19.88 12.40 14.30
CA TYR A 191 -18.77 11.71 13.71
C TYR A 191 -17.44 12.24 14.26
N LYS A 192 -16.49 11.37 14.47
CA LYS A 192 -15.09 11.74 14.82
C LYS A 192 -14.31 12.10 13.55
N PHE A 193 -14.74 11.56 12.41
CA PHE A 193 -14.10 11.82 11.13
C PHE A 193 -14.26 13.29 10.71
N GLY A 194 -13.15 13.89 10.24
CA GLY A 194 -13.10 15.29 9.83
C GLY A 194 -13.52 15.51 8.39
N PHE A 195 -14.80 15.77 8.13
CA PHE A 195 -15.33 15.98 6.79
C PHE A 195 -14.94 17.33 6.15
N ASN A 196 -14.70 18.37 6.93
CA ASN A 196 -14.59 19.75 6.42
C ASN A 196 -13.37 20.07 5.56
N SER A 197 -12.32 19.26 5.60
CA SER A 197 -11.07 19.49 4.86
C SER A 197 -10.80 18.46 3.76
N ARG A 198 -11.86 17.87 3.22
CA ARG A 198 -11.77 16.82 2.21
C ARG A 198 -12.04 17.33 0.81
N CYS A 199 -11.63 16.57 -0.19
CA CYS A 199 -11.97 16.82 -1.59
C CYS A 199 -13.28 16.11 -1.93
N TYR A 200 -14.23 16.82 -2.54
CA TYR A 200 -15.52 16.29 -2.94
C TYR A 200 -15.70 16.40 -4.45
N ALA A 201 -16.36 15.44 -5.07
CA ALA A 201 -16.52 15.38 -6.50
C ALA A 201 -17.32 16.56 -7.10
N ASP A 202 -18.26 17.15 -6.33
CA ASP A 202 -19.04 18.33 -6.75
C ASP A 202 -18.30 19.66 -6.60
N THR A 203 -17.14 19.67 -5.94
CA THR A 203 -16.29 20.85 -5.77
C THR A 203 -14.90 20.68 -6.40
N ALA A 204 -14.56 19.47 -6.84
CA ALA A 204 -13.29 19.18 -7.46
C ALA A 204 -13.19 19.80 -8.88
N ASN A 205 -12.00 20.27 -9.23
CA ASN A 205 -11.65 20.62 -10.61
C ASN A 205 -10.41 19.81 -11.02
N GLY A 206 -10.63 18.57 -11.40
CA GLY A 206 -9.59 17.59 -11.64
C GLY A 206 -9.28 16.74 -10.39
N MET A 207 -8.47 15.71 -10.59
CA MET A 207 -7.96 14.88 -9.49
C MET A 207 -6.94 15.67 -8.68
N PRO A 208 -7.15 15.86 -7.36
CA PRO A 208 -6.15 16.46 -6.49
C PRO A 208 -4.90 15.57 -6.38
N VAL A 209 -3.83 16.13 -5.84
CA VAL A 209 -2.61 15.35 -5.54
C VAL A 209 -2.94 14.20 -4.60
N ASP A 210 -2.48 13.03 -4.98
CA ASP A 210 -2.65 11.77 -4.27
C ASP A 210 -1.50 10.83 -4.59
N ASP A 211 -1.00 10.04 -3.65
CA ASP A 211 0.11 9.12 -3.89
C ASP A 211 -0.28 8.00 -4.86
N ASP A 212 -1.50 7.45 -4.80
CA ASP A 212 -2.00 6.48 -5.77
C ASP A 212 -1.84 6.91 -7.23
N THR A 213 -2.16 8.17 -7.52
CA THR A 213 -2.08 8.71 -8.88
C THR A 213 -0.71 9.28 -9.20
N ASN A 214 0.01 9.82 -8.21
CA ASN A 214 1.38 10.29 -8.35
C ASN A 214 2.31 9.18 -8.84
N TYR A 215 2.25 8.00 -8.22
CA TYR A 215 3.14 6.90 -8.59
C TYR A 215 2.95 6.47 -10.05
N THR A 216 1.70 6.42 -10.54
CA THR A 216 1.45 6.08 -11.95
C THR A 216 2.14 7.05 -12.90
N VAL A 217 2.11 8.36 -12.60
CA VAL A 217 2.81 9.39 -13.38
C VAL A 217 4.34 9.30 -13.16
N LEU A 218 4.79 9.07 -11.92
CA LEU A 218 6.21 8.96 -11.60
C LEU A 218 6.88 7.83 -12.38
N TYR A 219 6.23 6.66 -12.48
CA TYR A 219 6.81 5.54 -13.25
C TYR A 219 6.77 5.77 -14.75
N GLN A 220 5.87 6.59 -15.24
CA GLN A 220 5.96 7.06 -16.62
C GLN A 220 7.25 7.87 -16.82
N GLU A 221 7.59 8.80 -15.93
CA GLU A 221 8.84 9.56 -15.96
C GLU A 221 10.10 8.69 -15.77
N VAL A 222 9.99 7.61 -14.95
CA VAL A 222 11.08 6.62 -14.79
C VAL A 222 11.36 5.90 -16.11
N ILE A 223 10.31 5.43 -16.80
CA ILE A 223 10.46 4.78 -18.12
C ILE A 223 11.01 5.74 -19.16
N GLU A 224 10.55 6.99 -19.21
CA GLU A 224 11.11 8.03 -20.10
C GLU A 224 12.62 8.21 -19.90
N LYS A 225 13.06 8.23 -18.65
CA LYS A 225 14.45 8.53 -18.30
C LYS A 225 15.38 7.33 -18.40
N TYR A 226 14.95 6.17 -17.92
CA TYR A 226 15.80 4.99 -17.74
C TYR A 226 15.45 3.84 -18.69
N GLY A 227 14.35 3.95 -19.43
CA GLY A 227 13.86 2.89 -20.30
C GLY A 227 13.21 1.74 -19.52
N ARG A 228 12.82 0.69 -20.26
CA ARG A 228 12.11 -0.48 -19.72
C ARG A 228 13.01 -1.41 -18.88
N ASP A 229 14.34 -1.28 -19.03
CA ASP A 229 15.33 -2.10 -18.30
C ASP A 229 15.82 -1.41 -17.03
N PHE A 230 15.07 -0.44 -16.50
CA PHE A 230 15.40 0.26 -15.26
C PHE A 230 15.66 -0.73 -14.11
N THR A 231 16.52 -0.34 -13.19
CA THR A 231 16.91 -1.14 -12.02
C THR A 231 16.29 -0.58 -10.73
N PRO A 232 16.26 -1.33 -9.63
CA PRO A 232 15.89 -0.80 -8.31
C PRO A 232 16.69 0.45 -7.93
N PHE A 233 17.97 0.51 -8.32
CA PHE A 233 18.80 1.67 -8.08
C PHE A 233 18.34 2.91 -8.87
N ASP A 234 17.90 2.75 -10.11
CA ASP A 234 17.36 3.84 -10.92
C ASP A 234 16.07 4.41 -10.29
N VAL A 235 15.22 3.54 -9.74
CA VAL A 235 14.01 3.96 -9.02
C VAL A 235 14.37 4.78 -7.78
N SER A 236 15.31 4.33 -6.96
CA SER A 236 15.75 5.09 -5.77
C SER A 236 16.29 6.48 -6.14
N ARG A 237 17.01 6.58 -7.25
CA ARG A 237 17.50 7.86 -7.81
C ARG A 237 16.36 8.75 -8.30
N ALA A 238 15.35 8.17 -8.95
CA ALA A 238 14.18 8.90 -9.40
C ALA A 238 13.40 9.47 -8.19
N TRP A 239 13.21 8.69 -7.14
CA TRP A 239 12.52 9.15 -5.93
C TRP A 239 13.20 10.35 -5.29
N LEU A 240 14.54 10.30 -5.15
CA LEU A 240 15.32 11.41 -4.60
C LEU A 240 15.28 12.67 -5.48
N ALA A 241 15.02 12.54 -6.78
CA ALA A 241 15.06 13.64 -7.72
C ALA A 241 13.69 14.25 -8.04
N TYR A 242 12.63 13.44 -8.03
CA TYR A 242 11.34 13.85 -8.60
C TYR A 242 10.28 14.26 -7.57
N GLN A 243 10.39 13.84 -6.31
CA GLN A 243 9.40 14.21 -5.31
C GLN A 243 10.05 14.64 -3.99
N PRO A 244 9.40 15.54 -3.22
CA PRO A 244 9.84 15.86 -1.87
C PRO A 244 9.61 14.65 -0.95
N LYS A 245 10.44 14.50 0.10
CA LYS A 245 10.29 13.44 1.11
C LYS A 245 8.85 13.32 1.65
N ASP A 246 8.18 14.44 1.83
CA ASP A 246 6.85 14.47 2.44
C ASP A 246 5.71 14.03 1.50
N ALA A 247 6.02 13.75 0.23
CA ALA A 247 5.11 13.08 -0.71
C ALA A 247 5.09 11.54 -0.53
N TYR A 248 6.01 11.00 0.26
CA TYR A 248 6.10 9.57 0.56
C TYR A 248 5.52 9.27 1.94
N CYS A 249 4.74 8.20 2.04
CA CYS A 249 4.13 7.73 3.27
C CYS A 249 4.90 6.52 3.83
N THR A 250 4.69 6.16 5.08
CA THR A 250 5.09 4.92 5.76
C THR A 250 6.39 4.25 5.24
N ALA A 251 6.29 3.09 4.58
CA ALA A 251 7.44 2.32 4.08
C ALA A 251 8.29 3.10 3.09
N GLU A 252 7.67 3.84 2.20
CA GLU A 252 8.31 4.66 1.18
C GLU A 252 9.11 5.80 1.81
N ARG A 253 8.55 6.48 2.81
CA ARG A 253 9.28 7.52 3.54
C ARG A 253 10.47 6.97 4.30
N VAL A 254 10.34 5.79 4.90
CA VAL A 254 11.46 5.10 5.55
C VAL A 254 12.53 4.77 4.52
N ALA A 255 12.17 4.19 3.37
CA ALA A 255 13.12 3.87 2.30
C ALA A 255 13.80 5.13 1.74
N PHE A 256 13.05 6.21 1.51
CA PHE A 256 13.62 7.50 1.10
C PHE A 256 14.67 8.00 2.09
N CYS A 257 14.35 7.98 3.39
CA CYS A 257 15.31 8.35 4.44
C CYS A 257 16.52 7.41 4.48
N ASN A 258 16.34 6.14 4.15
CA ASN A 258 17.42 5.16 4.08
C ASN A 258 18.34 5.43 2.89
N PHE A 259 17.81 5.80 1.71
CA PHE A 259 18.63 6.25 0.57
C PHE A 259 19.50 7.45 0.94
N VAL A 260 18.93 8.45 1.63
CA VAL A 260 19.70 9.64 2.08
C VAL A 260 20.81 9.24 3.06
N LYS A 261 20.62 8.17 3.84
CA LYS A 261 21.64 7.61 4.77
C LYS A 261 22.65 6.69 4.09
N GLY A 262 22.50 6.40 2.79
CA GLY A 262 23.41 5.56 2.03
C GLY A 262 23.06 4.07 2.01
N TYR A 263 21.87 3.68 2.45
CA TYR A 263 21.36 2.31 2.24
C TYR A 263 20.82 2.18 0.82
N GLU A 264 21.29 1.19 0.10
CA GLU A 264 20.82 0.87 -1.25
C GLU A 264 19.76 -0.25 -1.21
N PRO A 265 18.95 -0.44 -2.27
CA PRO A 265 18.10 -1.61 -2.39
C PRO A 265 18.92 -2.93 -2.42
N PRO A 266 18.50 -4.00 -1.73
CA PRO A 266 17.26 -4.13 -0.96
C PRO A 266 17.34 -3.69 0.52
N GLU A 267 18.51 -3.32 1.05
CA GLU A 267 18.71 -2.96 2.45
C GLU A 267 17.85 -1.75 2.85
N SER A 268 17.58 -0.86 1.91
CA SER A 268 16.72 0.31 2.10
C SER A 268 15.28 -0.08 2.50
N ALA A 269 14.79 -1.22 2.03
CA ALA A 269 13.47 -1.75 2.35
C ALA A 269 13.41 -2.39 3.75
N ILE A 270 14.58 -2.82 4.28
CA ILE A 270 14.67 -3.61 5.51
C ILE A 270 15.03 -2.74 6.71
N TYR A 271 15.98 -1.80 6.54
CA TYR A 271 16.53 -1.06 7.66
C TYR A 271 15.49 -0.21 8.37
N LYS A 272 15.11 -0.65 9.57
CA LYS A 272 14.16 0.05 10.46
C LYS A 272 12.84 0.40 9.78
N ASN A 273 12.33 -0.51 8.97
CA ASN A 273 11.10 -0.34 8.22
C ASN A 273 9.98 -1.27 8.74
N PRO A 274 9.21 -0.85 9.74
CA PRO A 274 8.11 -1.65 10.28
C PRO A 274 6.91 -1.80 9.35
N TYR A 275 6.89 -1.06 8.23
CA TYR A 275 5.80 -0.98 7.26
C TYR A 275 6.06 -1.81 5.99
N ARG A 276 7.07 -2.67 5.99
CA ARG A 276 7.60 -3.38 4.81
C ARG A 276 6.64 -4.33 4.09
N GLU A 277 5.47 -4.59 4.66
CA GLU A 277 4.38 -5.33 4.00
C GLU A 277 3.08 -4.51 3.90
N TRP A 278 3.14 -3.18 4.07
CA TRP A 278 2.00 -2.32 3.89
C TRP A 278 1.71 -2.06 2.40
N ILE A 279 0.55 -1.47 2.12
CA ILE A 279 -0.03 -1.35 0.78
C ILE A 279 0.78 -0.49 -0.21
N GLY A 280 1.71 0.32 0.29
CA GLY A 280 2.39 1.33 -0.53
C GLY A 280 3.10 0.81 -1.78
N ALA A 281 3.55 -0.46 -1.82
CA ALA A 281 4.03 -1.05 -3.07
C ALA A 281 2.87 -1.41 -4.00
N GLN A 282 1.80 -2.03 -3.48
CA GLN A 282 0.65 -2.45 -4.29
C GLN A 282 0.06 -1.32 -5.12
N ILE A 283 -0.02 -0.09 -4.59
CA ILE A 283 -0.57 1.08 -5.28
C ILE A 283 0.31 1.61 -6.40
N ARG A 284 1.57 1.17 -6.51
CA ARG A 284 2.53 1.62 -7.52
C ARG A 284 2.55 0.77 -8.79
N ALA A 285 1.88 -0.36 -8.76
CA ALA A 285 1.91 -1.42 -9.77
C ALA A 285 1.46 -1.01 -11.17
N ASP A 286 0.53 -0.07 -11.25
CA ASP A 286 -0.34 0.13 -12.41
C ASP A 286 0.40 0.41 -13.69
N TYR A 287 1.38 1.30 -13.65
CA TYR A 287 2.10 1.67 -14.87
C TYR A 287 2.84 0.48 -15.49
N PHE A 288 3.36 -0.42 -14.67
CA PHE A 288 4.03 -1.65 -15.15
C PHE A 288 3.05 -2.62 -15.83
N GLY A 289 1.81 -2.69 -15.33
CA GLY A 289 0.74 -3.41 -15.99
C GLY A 289 0.33 -2.77 -17.32
N TYR A 290 0.20 -1.44 -17.35
CA TYR A 290 -0.23 -0.69 -18.55
C TYR A 290 0.74 -0.86 -19.73
N ILE A 291 2.03 -0.82 -19.49
CA ILE A 291 3.04 -0.93 -20.55
C ILE A 291 3.39 -2.38 -20.95
N ASN A 292 2.79 -3.38 -20.29
CA ASN A 292 3.02 -4.80 -20.58
C ASN A 292 1.72 -5.57 -20.87
N PRO A 293 0.85 -5.10 -21.80
CA PRO A 293 -0.41 -5.76 -22.11
C PRO A 293 -0.16 -7.20 -22.56
N GLY A 294 -0.81 -8.17 -21.91
CA GLY A 294 -0.69 -9.59 -22.20
C GLY A 294 0.64 -10.25 -21.79
N ASN A 295 1.50 -9.54 -21.08
CA ASN A 295 2.76 -10.07 -20.56
C ASN A 295 2.86 -9.90 -19.02
N PRO A 296 2.10 -10.69 -18.24
CA PRO A 296 2.11 -10.59 -16.79
C PRO A 296 3.48 -10.86 -16.16
N VAL A 297 4.30 -11.72 -16.76
CA VAL A 297 5.66 -12.04 -16.29
C VAL A 297 6.54 -10.80 -16.26
N LEU A 298 6.54 -10.02 -17.34
CA LEU A 298 7.35 -8.80 -17.40
C LEU A 298 6.77 -7.67 -16.54
N ALA A 299 5.43 -7.57 -16.49
CA ALA A 299 4.76 -6.62 -15.60
C ALA A 299 5.14 -6.86 -14.13
N ALA A 300 5.06 -8.11 -13.68
CA ALA A 300 5.45 -8.51 -12.33
C ALA A 300 6.96 -8.32 -12.05
N GLU A 301 7.83 -8.57 -13.05
CA GLU A 301 9.27 -8.29 -12.89
C GLU A 301 9.57 -6.80 -12.71
N MET A 302 8.93 -5.94 -13.50
CA MET A 302 9.09 -4.49 -13.36
C MET A 302 8.57 -4.01 -12.01
N ALA A 303 7.41 -4.52 -11.55
CA ALA A 303 6.86 -4.27 -10.23
C ALA A 303 7.81 -4.73 -9.11
N TRP A 304 8.44 -5.91 -9.24
CA TRP A 304 9.45 -6.34 -8.28
C TRP A 304 10.65 -5.39 -8.21
N ARG A 305 11.12 -4.88 -9.35
CA ARG A 305 12.25 -3.92 -9.38
C ARG A 305 11.91 -2.63 -8.63
N ASP A 306 10.66 -2.21 -8.65
CA ASP A 306 10.20 -1.08 -7.87
C ASP A 306 9.95 -1.45 -6.41
N ALA A 307 9.12 -2.46 -6.13
CA ALA A 307 8.72 -2.84 -4.78
C ALA A 307 9.91 -3.11 -3.85
N SER A 308 10.95 -3.77 -4.36
CA SER A 308 12.12 -4.18 -3.59
C SER A 308 12.94 -3.05 -2.98
N ILE A 309 12.73 -1.80 -3.39
CA ILE A 309 13.44 -0.65 -2.82
C ILE A 309 12.89 -0.23 -1.45
N SER A 310 11.63 -0.58 -1.15
CA SER A 310 10.87 -0.11 0.02
C SER A 310 10.10 -1.20 0.75
N HIS A 311 9.87 -2.35 0.13
CA HIS A 311 9.05 -3.43 0.67
C HIS A 311 9.76 -4.79 0.59
N THR A 312 9.20 -5.76 1.34
CA THR A 312 9.66 -7.16 1.35
C THR A 312 8.47 -8.10 1.26
N LYS A 313 8.69 -9.37 0.92
CA LYS A 313 7.70 -10.44 1.00
C LYS A 313 6.33 -10.05 0.41
N ASN A 314 5.23 -10.10 1.20
CA ASN A 314 3.88 -9.81 0.70
C ASN A 314 3.69 -8.36 0.23
N GLY A 315 4.49 -7.40 0.71
CA GLY A 315 4.52 -6.05 0.15
C GLY A 315 4.97 -6.05 -1.32
N ILE A 316 6.05 -6.78 -1.64
CA ILE A 316 6.50 -7.00 -3.02
C ILE A 316 5.43 -7.74 -3.83
N TYR A 317 4.87 -8.81 -3.25
CA TYR A 317 3.89 -9.62 -3.96
C TYR A 317 2.61 -8.87 -4.30
N GLY A 318 2.18 -7.92 -3.47
CA GLY A 318 1.02 -7.07 -3.75
C GLY A 318 1.20 -6.25 -5.02
N GLU A 319 2.37 -5.66 -5.22
CA GLU A 319 2.68 -4.91 -6.44
C GLU A 319 2.77 -5.84 -7.67
N MET A 320 3.49 -6.96 -7.55
CA MET A 320 3.60 -7.95 -8.62
C MET A 320 2.22 -8.49 -9.03
N PHE A 321 1.34 -8.77 -8.06
CA PHE A 321 -0.02 -9.26 -8.27
C PHE A 321 -0.87 -8.28 -9.06
N VAL A 322 -0.89 -7.00 -8.66
CA VAL A 322 -1.69 -5.97 -9.34
C VAL A 322 -1.15 -5.68 -10.74
N ALA A 323 0.16 -5.55 -10.92
CA ALA A 323 0.77 -5.33 -12.22
C ALA A 323 0.45 -6.48 -13.20
N ALA A 324 0.52 -7.73 -12.72
CA ALA A 324 0.17 -8.90 -13.51
C ALA A 324 -1.34 -8.97 -13.83
N MET A 325 -2.23 -8.65 -12.86
CA MET A 325 -3.67 -8.54 -13.11
C MET A 325 -3.97 -7.57 -14.26
N LEU A 326 -3.35 -6.40 -14.26
CA LEU A 326 -3.53 -5.38 -15.29
C LEU A 326 -3.04 -5.84 -16.68
N ALA A 327 -1.89 -6.51 -16.71
CA ALA A 327 -1.39 -7.11 -17.95
C ALA A 327 -2.35 -8.19 -18.52
N VAL A 328 -2.96 -8.99 -17.63
CA VAL A 328 -3.96 -10.01 -18.01
C VAL A 328 -5.29 -9.35 -18.43
N ALA A 329 -5.74 -8.31 -17.71
CA ALA A 329 -6.97 -7.56 -18.02
C ALA A 329 -6.93 -6.95 -19.43
N ALA A 330 -5.74 -6.64 -19.95
CA ALA A 330 -5.59 -6.22 -21.34
C ALA A 330 -6.02 -7.28 -22.37
N GLU A 331 -6.07 -8.56 -22.01
CA GLU A 331 -6.34 -9.68 -22.91
C GLU A 331 -7.66 -10.41 -22.63
N THR A 332 -8.22 -10.24 -21.41
CA THR A 332 -9.50 -10.85 -21.02
C THR A 332 -10.30 -9.90 -20.14
N ASN A 333 -11.62 -10.05 -20.14
CA ASN A 333 -12.52 -9.37 -19.20
C ASN A 333 -13.13 -10.33 -18.16
N ASN A 334 -12.66 -11.57 -18.13
CA ASN A 334 -13.05 -12.54 -17.12
C ASN A 334 -12.33 -12.23 -15.80
N ILE A 335 -13.06 -11.80 -14.80
CA ILE A 335 -12.53 -11.35 -13.50
C ILE A 335 -11.73 -12.46 -12.82
N LYS A 336 -12.22 -13.70 -12.85
CA LYS A 336 -11.49 -14.85 -12.26
C LYS A 336 -10.15 -15.07 -12.96
N ASP A 337 -10.12 -15.03 -14.29
CA ASP A 337 -8.88 -15.17 -15.06
C ASP A 337 -7.88 -14.05 -14.74
N ILE A 338 -8.37 -12.81 -14.54
CA ILE A 338 -7.54 -11.65 -14.17
C ILE A 338 -6.89 -11.90 -12.81
N ILE A 339 -7.66 -12.29 -11.79
CA ILE A 339 -7.15 -12.56 -10.44
C ILE A 339 -6.17 -13.73 -10.43
N LEU A 340 -6.53 -14.86 -11.06
CA LEU A 340 -5.66 -16.05 -11.12
C LEU A 340 -4.38 -15.77 -11.92
N GLY A 341 -4.47 -14.96 -13.00
CA GLY A 341 -3.31 -14.54 -13.75
C GLY A 341 -2.36 -13.63 -12.95
N GLY A 342 -2.90 -12.79 -12.08
CA GLY A 342 -2.12 -12.04 -11.09
C GLY A 342 -1.44 -12.95 -10.07
N LEU A 343 -2.18 -13.89 -9.50
CA LEU A 343 -1.66 -14.88 -8.53
C LEU A 343 -0.57 -15.78 -9.13
N ALA A 344 -0.60 -16.03 -10.44
CA ALA A 344 0.40 -16.85 -11.11
C ALA A 344 1.81 -16.25 -11.08
N GLU A 345 1.96 -14.99 -10.73
CA GLU A 345 3.25 -14.29 -10.71
C GLU A 345 3.85 -14.13 -9.30
N ILE A 346 3.16 -14.62 -8.25
CA ILE A 346 3.63 -14.57 -6.87
C ILE A 346 3.78 -15.97 -6.27
N PRO A 347 4.52 -16.15 -5.14
CA PRO A 347 4.68 -17.44 -4.51
C PRO A 347 3.34 -18.03 -4.03
N HIS A 348 2.99 -19.23 -4.50
CA HIS A 348 1.80 -19.94 -4.04
C HIS A 348 1.86 -20.35 -2.56
N THR A 349 3.05 -20.26 -1.97
CA THR A 349 3.32 -20.56 -0.56
C THR A 349 3.12 -19.34 0.36
N SER A 350 2.82 -18.16 -0.19
CA SER A 350 2.70 -16.91 0.58
C SER A 350 1.34 -16.75 1.27
N ARG A 351 1.32 -15.92 2.31
CA ARG A 351 0.08 -15.49 2.98
C ARG A 351 -0.86 -14.83 1.98
N LEU A 352 -0.38 -13.88 1.19
CA LEU A 352 -1.19 -13.16 0.20
C LEU A 352 -1.88 -14.11 -0.77
N TYR A 353 -1.15 -15.06 -1.36
CA TYR A 353 -1.72 -16.04 -2.29
C TYR A 353 -2.87 -16.81 -1.64
N LYS A 354 -2.65 -17.35 -0.44
CA LYS A 354 -3.66 -18.14 0.28
C LYS A 354 -4.90 -17.33 0.61
N GLU A 355 -4.74 -16.08 1.01
CA GLU A 355 -5.87 -15.22 1.35
C GLU A 355 -6.70 -14.84 0.12
N ILE A 356 -6.08 -14.55 -1.01
CA ILE A 356 -6.81 -14.29 -2.26
C ILE A 356 -7.53 -15.55 -2.74
N ILE A 357 -6.89 -16.73 -2.67
CA ILE A 357 -7.57 -18.00 -2.97
C ILE A 357 -8.78 -18.22 -2.06
N SER A 358 -8.69 -17.90 -0.77
CA SER A 358 -9.83 -18.03 0.15
C SER A 358 -11.02 -17.15 -0.25
N VAL A 359 -10.77 -15.96 -0.80
CA VAL A 359 -11.81 -15.07 -1.35
C VAL A 359 -12.45 -15.68 -2.61
N LEU A 360 -11.62 -16.22 -3.52
CA LEU A 360 -12.10 -16.89 -4.74
C LEU A 360 -12.95 -18.12 -4.43
N ASP A 361 -12.46 -19.01 -3.56
CA ASP A 361 -13.17 -20.22 -3.15
C ASP A 361 -14.51 -19.86 -2.50
N GLY A 362 -14.53 -18.89 -1.59
CA GLY A 362 -15.75 -18.40 -0.96
C GLY A 362 -16.78 -17.87 -1.97
N PHE A 363 -16.31 -17.14 -2.99
CA PHE A 363 -17.17 -16.64 -4.06
C PHE A 363 -17.75 -17.79 -4.89
N GLU A 364 -16.93 -18.81 -5.24
CA GLU A 364 -17.35 -20.01 -6.00
C GLU A 364 -18.31 -20.89 -5.20
N ASP A 365 -18.13 -20.97 -3.89
CA ASP A 365 -19.03 -21.68 -2.97
C ASP A 365 -20.35 -20.92 -2.72
N GLY A 366 -20.52 -19.74 -3.33
CA GLY A 366 -21.76 -18.93 -3.23
C GLY A 366 -21.88 -18.15 -1.94
N ILE A 367 -20.80 -17.89 -1.20
CA ILE A 367 -20.81 -16.99 -0.05
C ILE A 367 -21.24 -15.60 -0.52
N SER A 368 -22.17 -14.98 0.22
CA SER A 368 -22.66 -13.65 -0.13
C SER A 368 -21.58 -12.57 0.06
N GLN A 369 -21.70 -11.45 -0.68
CA GLN A 369 -20.83 -10.28 -0.52
C GLN A 369 -20.69 -9.88 0.96
N SER A 370 -21.83 -9.77 1.68
CA SER A 370 -21.82 -9.38 3.10
C SER A 370 -21.07 -10.35 3.99
N GLU A 371 -21.17 -11.65 3.74
CA GLU A 371 -20.44 -12.67 4.52
C GLU A 371 -18.94 -12.64 4.21
N CYS A 372 -18.57 -12.45 2.95
CA CYS A 372 -17.16 -12.30 2.54
C CYS A 372 -16.50 -11.11 3.26
N PHE A 373 -17.09 -9.91 3.19
CA PHE A 373 -16.54 -8.74 3.87
C PHE A 373 -16.55 -8.86 5.38
N LYS A 374 -17.56 -9.49 5.99
CA LYS A 374 -17.54 -9.82 7.43
C LYS A 374 -16.38 -10.75 7.81
N ALA A 375 -16.04 -11.71 6.95
CA ALA A 375 -14.91 -12.60 7.18
C ALA A 375 -13.57 -11.82 7.12
N ILE A 376 -13.42 -10.90 6.17
CA ILE A 376 -12.25 -10.02 6.08
C ILE A 376 -12.12 -9.16 7.34
N HIS A 377 -13.19 -8.45 7.75
CA HIS A 377 -13.20 -7.63 8.97
C HIS A 377 -13.04 -8.41 10.27
N LYS A 378 -13.40 -9.69 10.29
CA LYS A 378 -13.13 -10.56 11.44
C LYS A 378 -11.65 -10.93 11.55
N LYS A 379 -10.95 -10.98 10.42
CA LYS A 379 -9.54 -11.35 10.35
C LYS A 379 -8.63 -10.14 10.55
N PHE A 380 -9.02 -9.00 10.03
CA PHE A 380 -8.28 -7.73 10.08
C PHE A 380 -9.15 -6.65 10.72
N ASP A 381 -8.61 -5.96 11.71
CA ASP A 381 -9.30 -4.88 12.40
C ASP A 381 -8.91 -3.52 11.78
N GLU A 382 -9.84 -2.89 11.05
CA GLU A 382 -9.60 -1.59 10.44
C GLU A 382 -9.26 -0.46 11.43
N HIS A 383 -9.49 -0.65 12.73
CA HIS A 383 -9.09 0.29 13.78
C HIS A 383 -7.61 0.17 14.17
N ILE A 384 -6.95 -0.91 13.76
CA ILE A 384 -5.51 -1.12 13.94
C ILE A 384 -4.79 -0.65 12.66
N ALA A 385 -3.92 0.34 12.79
CA ALA A 385 -3.23 0.93 11.63
C ALA A 385 -2.47 -0.13 10.78
N HIS A 386 -1.90 -1.16 11.42
CA HIS A 386 -1.23 -2.24 10.72
C HIS A 386 -2.19 -3.02 9.81
N ASP A 387 -3.34 -3.43 10.32
CA ASP A 387 -4.34 -4.19 9.56
C ASP A 387 -4.99 -3.32 8.49
N TRP A 388 -5.21 -2.03 8.80
CA TRP A 388 -5.81 -1.05 7.90
C TRP A 388 -4.98 -0.82 6.64
N CYS A 389 -3.66 -0.70 6.78
CA CYS A 389 -2.72 -0.44 5.69
C CYS A 389 -2.05 -1.71 5.13
N HIS A 390 -2.29 -2.90 5.68
CA HIS A 390 -1.57 -4.09 5.24
C HIS A 390 -1.94 -4.48 3.81
N THR A 391 -0.94 -4.90 3.01
CA THR A 391 -1.14 -5.35 1.63
C THR A 391 -2.21 -6.45 1.53
N ILE A 392 -2.18 -7.44 2.43
CA ILE A 392 -3.08 -8.61 2.37
C ILE A 392 -4.54 -8.22 2.57
N SER A 393 -4.89 -7.44 3.61
CA SER A 393 -6.26 -7.00 3.86
C SER A 393 -6.84 -6.25 2.67
N ASN A 394 -6.06 -5.32 2.11
CA ASN A 394 -6.48 -4.49 0.99
C ASN A 394 -6.55 -5.28 -0.32
N ALA A 395 -5.62 -6.20 -0.59
CA ALA A 395 -5.71 -7.08 -1.75
C ALA A 395 -6.94 -8.00 -1.71
N MET A 396 -7.33 -8.49 -0.53
CA MET A 396 -8.57 -9.26 -0.36
C MET A 396 -9.80 -8.41 -0.70
N ILE A 397 -9.83 -7.14 -0.28
CA ILE A 397 -10.91 -6.20 -0.61
C ILE A 397 -10.97 -5.95 -2.13
N VAL A 398 -9.82 -5.72 -2.77
CA VAL A 398 -9.74 -5.56 -4.23
C VAL A 398 -10.29 -6.77 -4.95
N ALA A 399 -9.84 -7.98 -4.61
CA ALA A 399 -10.30 -9.22 -5.22
C ALA A 399 -11.80 -9.46 -5.01
N ALA A 400 -12.30 -9.28 -3.78
CA ALA A 400 -13.72 -9.40 -3.47
C ALA A 400 -14.56 -8.37 -4.24
N SER A 401 -14.11 -7.12 -4.33
CA SER A 401 -14.83 -6.06 -5.03
C SER A 401 -14.94 -6.31 -6.54
N LEU A 402 -13.88 -6.83 -7.15
CA LEU A 402 -13.89 -7.25 -8.54
C LEU A 402 -14.87 -8.40 -8.78
N LEU A 403 -14.88 -9.41 -7.92
CA LEU A 403 -15.77 -10.59 -8.03
C LEU A 403 -17.24 -10.22 -7.84
N TYR A 404 -17.58 -9.57 -6.73
CA TYR A 404 -18.99 -9.21 -6.41
C TYR A 404 -19.52 -8.05 -7.23
N GLY A 405 -18.64 -7.22 -7.80
CA GLY A 405 -19.00 -6.20 -8.76
C GLY A 405 -19.38 -6.74 -10.14
N GLN A 406 -18.90 -7.95 -10.50
CA GLN A 406 -19.25 -8.67 -11.72
C GLN A 406 -18.98 -7.87 -13.01
N GLY A 407 -17.91 -7.08 -13.04
CA GLY A 407 -17.51 -6.29 -14.19
C GLY A 407 -18.21 -4.93 -14.34
N ASP A 408 -19.20 -4.60 -13.49
CA ASP A 408 -19.77 -3.26 -13.43
C ASP A 408 -18.79 -2.31 -12.73
N TYR A 409 -18.36 -1.26 -13.45
CA TYR A 409 -17.39 -0.31 -12.96
C TYR A 409 -17.83 0.40 -11.67
N GLY A 410 -18.99 1.06 -11.74
CA GLY A 410 -19.51 1.87 -10.63
C GLY A 410 -19.79 1.04 -9.38
N LYS A 411 -20.42 -0.12 -9.56
CA LYS A 411 -20.69 -1.06 -8.47
C LYS A 411 -19.41 -1.54 -7.81
N SER A 412 -18.39 -1.90 -8.59
CA SER A 412 -17.15 -2.47 -8.06
C SER A 412 -16.33 -1.47 -7.24
N ILE A 413 -16.13 -0.24 -7.74
CA ILE A 413 -15.42 0.79 -6.99
C ILE A 413 -16.19 1.20 -5.72
N CYS A 414 -17.52 1.23 -5.78
CA CYS A 414 -18.34 1.51 -4.59
C CYS A 414 -18.25 0.40 -3.55
N ILE A 415 -18.22 -0.88 -3.94
CA ILE A 415 -18.00 -2.00 -3.03
C ILE A 415 -16.63 -1.88 -2.34
N ALA A 416 -15.57 -1.56 -3.11
CA ALA A 416 -14.22 -1.41 -2.58
C ALA A 416 -14.12 -0.30 -1.52
N VAL A 417 -14.74 0.84 -1.79
CA VAL A 417 -14.70 2.01 -0.90
C VAL A 417 -15.63 1.84 0.31
N GLU A 418 -16.83 1.24 0.11
CA GLU A 418 -17.77 0.95 1.22
C GLU A 418 -17.19 -0.06 2.22
N ALA A 419 -16.25 -0.90 1.80
CA ALA A 419 -15.58 -1.87 2.65
C ALA A 419 -14.67 -1.25 3.73
N GLY A 420 -14.34 0.04 3.64
CA GLY A 420 -13.39 0.67 4.55
C GLY A 420 -11.94 0.33 4.21
N PHE A 421 -11.08 0.23 5.23
CA PHE A 421 -9.63 0.09 5.08
C PHE A 421 -9.05 1.25 4.24
N ASP A 422 -8.13 0.99 3.32
CA ASP A 422 -7.51 2.02 2.49
C ASP A 422 -8.39 2.31 1.25
N THR A 423 -9.30 3.24 1.40
CA THR A 423 -10.43 3.42 0.49
C THR A 423 -10.05 3.96 -0.89
N ASP A 424 -9.12 4.90 -0.97
CA ASP A 424 -8.62 5.49 -2.21
C ASP A 424 -7.75 4.51 -2.98
N CYS A 425 -6.84 3.83 -2.29
CA CYS A 425 -6.01 2.78 -2.84
C CYS A 425 -6.84 1.64 -3.45
N ASN A 426 -7.84 1.13 -2.69
CA ASN A 426 -8.68 0.04 -3.14
C ASN A 426 -9.60 0.47 -4.30
N GLY A 427 -10.21 1.64 -4.20
CA GLY A 427 -11.01 2.23 -5.28
C GLY A 427 -10.21 2.45 -6.56
N ALA A 428 -8.98 2.98 -6.44
CA ALA A 428 -8.06 3.20 -7.56
C ALA A 428 -7.70 1.89 -8.25
N THR A 429 -7.30 0.87 -7.50
CA THR A 429 -6.86 -0.42 -8.06
C THR A 429 -8.02 -1.15 -8.77
N VAL A 430 -9.20 -1.22 -8.14
CA VAL A 430 -10.40 -1.82 -8.76
C VAL A 430 -10.79 -1.07 -10.02
N GLY A 431 -10.80 0.27 -9.96
CA GLY A 431 -11.12 1.12 -11.11
C GLY A 431 -10.14 0.94 -12.28
N SER A 432 -8.86 0.83 -11.97
CA SER A 432 -7.79 0.59 -12.95
C SER A 432 -7.95 -0.76 -13.67
N VAL A 433 -8.15 -1.83 -12.91
CA VAL A 433 -8.32 -3.20 -13.47
C VAL A 433 -9.54 -3.28 -14.38
N LEU A 434 -10.68 -2.75 -13.94
CA LEU A 434 -11.91 -2.75 -14.74
C LEU A 434 -11.81 -1.82 -15.96
N GLY A 435 -11.18 -0.67 -15.81
CA GLY A 435 -10.90 0.23 -16.91
C GLY A 435 -10.02 -0.42 -17.97
N MET A 436 -8.99 -1.19 -17.57
CA MET A 436 -8.17 -1.97 -18.48
C MET A 436 -8.97 -3.11 -19.14
N ALA A 437 -9.78 -3.82 -18.39
CA ALA A 437 -10.55 -4.94 -18.90
C ALA A 437 -11.65 -4.51 -19.90
N ASN A 438 -12.36 -3.43 -19.60
CA ASN A 438 -13.60 -3.05 -20.27
C ASN A 438 -13.50 -1.76 -21.09
N GLY A 439 -12.38 -1.02 -21.01
CA GLY A 439 -12.12 0.23 -21.72
C GLY A 439 -12.85 1.44 -21.16
N ILE A 440 -12.50 2.62 -21.67
CA ILE A 440 -13.08 3.91 -21.23
C ILE A 440 -14.57 4.01 -21.50
N ASP A 441 -15.07 3.41 -22.58
CA ASP A 441 -16.48 3.45 -22.95
C ASP A 441 -17.38 2.71 -21.93
N SER A 442 -16.81 1.88 -21.05
CA SER A 442 -17.49 1.20 -19.94
C SER A 442 -17.64 2.05 -18.68
N ILE A 443 -16.95 3.18 -18.61
CA ILE A 443 -16.98 4.08 -17.45
C ILE A 443 -18.02 5.18 -17.71
N PRO A 444 -19.14 5.21 -16.97
CA PRO A 444 -20.15 6.25 -17.14
C PRO A 444 -19.59 7.68 -16.95
N ASP A 445 -20.04 8.62 -17.77
CA ASP A 445 -19.65 10.04 -17.70
C ASP A 445 -19.79 10.66 -16.31
N TYR A 446 -20.71 10.13 -15.51
CA TYR A 446 -20.90 10.55 -14.13
C TYR A 446 -19.59 10.47 -13.31
N TRP A 447 -18.81 9.40 -13.51
CA TRP A 447 -17.55 9.19 -12.79
C TRP A 447 -16.41 10.04 -13.33
N THR A 448 -16.37 10.26 -14.65
CA THR A 448 -15.25 10.98 -15.31
C THR A 448 -15.42 12.51 -15.25
N LYS A 449 -16.64 13.00 -15.15
CA LYS A 449 -16.95 14.44 -15.20
C LYS A 449 -16.21 15.28 -14.14
N PRO A 450 -16.09 14.90 -12.86
CA PRO A 450 -15.35 15.67 -11.86
C PRO A 450 -13.85 15.78 -12.16
N ILE A 451 -13.31 14.80 -12.88
CA ILE A 451 -11.88 14.72 -13.23
C ILE A 451 -11.53 15.70 -14.37
N ASN A 452 -12.42 15.89 -15.34
CA ASN A 452 -12.24 16.85 -16.44
C ASN A 452 -10.89 16.72 -17.16
N ASP A 453 -10.38 15.50 -17.33
CA ASP A 453 -9.07 15.19 -17.95
C ASP A 453 -7.85 15.81 -17.22
N ILE A 454 -8.00 16.26 -15.96
CA ILE A 454 -6.97 16.96 -15.18
C ILE A 454 -6.50 16.08 -14.04
N LEU A 455 -5.18 15.93 -13.91
CA LEU A 455 -4.53 15.24 -12.79
C LEU A 455 -3.41 16.15 -12.22
N HIS A 456 -3.53 16.47 -10.93
CA HIS A 456 -2.52 17.22 -10.20
C HIS A 456 -1.52 16.26 -9.55
N THR A 457 -0.23 16.56 -9.61
CA THR A 457 0.83 15.75 -9.04
C THR A 457 1.77 16.57 -8.16
N SER A 458 2.51 15.92 -7.26
CA SER A 458 3.61 16.51 -6.50
C SER A 458 4.97 16.30 -7.16
N ILE A 459 5.01 15.85 -8.42
CA ILE A 459 6.24 15.52 -9.13
C ILE A 459 6.87 16.82 -9.67
N PHE A 460 8.12 17.06 -9.29
CA PHE A 460 8.86 18.24 -9.71
C PHE A 460 9.00 18.33 -11.24
N GLY A 461 8.61 19.48 -11.78
CA GLY A 461 8.65 19.72 -13.22
C GLY A 461 7.44 19.17 -14.01
N VAL A 462 6.60 18.35 -13.39
CA VAL A 462 5.39 17.78 -14.00
C VAL A 462 4.15 18.54 -13.58
N ASN A 463 3.91 18.68 -12.27
CA ASN A 463 2.81 19.42 -11.65
C ASN A 463 1.41 18.94 -12.07
N THR A 464 0.79 19.61 -13.04
CA THR A 464 -0.55 19.28 -13.55
C THR A 464 -0.46 18.73 -14.96
N VAL A 465 -1.12 17.61 -15.22
CA VAL A 465 -1.11 16.92 -16.50
C VAL A 465 -2.52 16.64 -17.01
N LYS A 466 -2.64 16.40 -18.32
CA LYS A 466 -3.84 15.81 -18.91
C LYS A 466 -3.71 14.30 -18.95
N ILE A 467 -4.75 13.60 -18.49
CA ILE A 467 -4.80 12.14 -18.52
C ILE A 467 -4.70 11.63 -19.96
N SER A 468 -5.38 12.31 -20.90
CA SER A 468 -5.34 11.99 -22.33
C SER A 468 -3.92 12.05 -22.92
N ASP A 469 -3.05 12.94 -22.43
CA ASP A 469 -1.65 13.00 -22.89
C ASP A 469 -0.82 11.88 -22.24
N ARG A 470 -1.10 11.50 -20.99
CA ARG A 470 -0.47 10.35 -20.33
C ARG A 470 -0.83 9.03 -21.01
N VAL A 471 -2.06 8.89 -21.50
CA VAL A 471 -2.49 7.75 -22.32
C VAL A 471 -1.66 7.62 -23.60
N LYS A 472 -1.47 8.72 -24.34
CA LYS A 472 -0.65 8.73 -25.57
C LYS A 472 0.78 8.28 -25.30
N LEU A 473 1.42 8.86 -24.27
CA LEU A 473 2.77 8.51 -23.87
C LEU A 473 2.86 7.04 -23.42
N THR A 474 1.85 6.54 -22.70
CA THR A 474 1.78 5.11 -22.33
C THR A 474 1.79 4.20 -23.57
N LEU A 475 1.04 4.56 -24.63
CA LEU A 475 1.02 3.79 -25.89
C LEU A 475 2.38 3.83 -26.62
N GLU A 476 3.17 4.88 -26.43
CA GLU A 476 4.54 4.96 -26.96
C GLU A 476 5.48 4.02 -26.20
N HIS A 477 5.30 3.87 -24.87
CA HIS A 477 6.10 2.99 -24.02
C HIS A 477 5.78 1.50 -24.21
N ILE A 478 4.64 1.15 -24.79
CA ILE A 478 4.27 -0.24 -25.12
C ILE A 478 5.05 -0.74 -26.35
N LYS A 479 5.44 0.13 -27.25
CA LYS A 479 6.18 -0.18 -28.47
C LYS A 479 7.64 -0.49 -28.17
#